data_1bc07d3eec4add28f7f4ba0702585d3b
#
_entry.id   1bc07d3eec4add28f7f4ba0702585d3b
#
_cell.length_a   1.000
_cell.length_b   1.000
_cell.length_c   1.000
_cell.angle_alpha   90.00
_cell.angle_beta   90.00
_cell.angle_gamma   90.00
#
_symmetry.space_group_name_H-M   'P 1'
#
loop_
_entity.id
_entity.type
_entity.pdbx_description
1 polymer ?
#
loop_
_entity_poly.entity_id
_entity_poly.type
_entity_poly.pdbx_seq_one_letter_code
_entity_poly.pdbx_strand_id
1 'polypeptide(L)'
;MTNKQKQLLLQFLGLYNGAIDGIWGPKSQAAMETVWAKYEDLDEEAALLEAVSHWYPDEDINVPTKGSWWEEIQYFSRSEFKCTCGGRGCNGFPAEPRERLVCNAEAARKHFGRPAIISSGVRCQLRNSELPGSTGNSLHMTGRAMDMAIPGVSAETLKNYLMDLPSVHECYAIDGSYVHMGVQKY
;
A
#
# COMPACT_ATOMS: atom_id res chain seq x y z
N MET A 1 -6.27 -1.07 -18.64
CA MET A 1 -5.03 -1.32 -17.82
C MET A 1 -3.82 -1.32 -18.75
N THR A 2 -2.65 -0.78 -18.33
CA THR A 2 -1.40 -0.85 -19.12
C THR A 2 -0.74 -2.20 -18.99
N ASN A 3 0.09 -2.60 -19.98
CA ASN A 3 0.86 -3.86 -19.91
C ASN A 3 1.73 -3.93 -18.64
N LYS A 4 2.31 -2.81 -18.23
CA LYS A 4 3.12 -2.73 -17.01
C LYS A 4 2.31 -3.02 -15.75
N GLN A 5 1.09 -2.51 -15.68
CA GLN A 5 0.17 -2.81 -14.59
C GLN A 5 -0.23 -4.28 -14.58
N LYS A 6 -0.54 -4.85 -15.74
CA LYS A 6 -0.85 -6.29 -15.87
C LYS A 6 0.33 -7.17 -15.43
N GLN A 7 1.56 -6.86 -15.86
CA GLN A 7 2.76 -7.58 -15.44
C GLN A 7 2.95 -7.53 -13.91
N LEU A 8 2.70 -6.38 -13.26
CA LEU A 8 2.75 -6.24 -11.80
C LEU A 8 1.72 -7.13 -11.10
N LEU A 9 0.48 -7.18 -11.61
CA LEU A 9 -0.57 -8.03 -11.06
C LEU A 9 -0.24 -9.52 -11.23
N LEU A 10 0.23 -9.92 -12.41
CA LEU A 10 0.67 -11.28 -12.67
C LEU A 10 1.86 -11.71 -11.80
N GLN A 11 2.80 -10.78 -11.54
CA GLN A 11 3.90 -11.03 -10.61
C GLN A 11 3.39 -11.20 -9.18
N PHE A 12 2.45 -10.39 -8.74
CA PHE A 12 1.80 -10.52 -7.44
C PHE A 12 1.12 -11.89 -7.27
N LEU A 13 0.43 -12.36 -8.30
CA LEU A 13 -0.19 -13.70 -8.32
C LEU A 13 0.84 -14.86 -8.37
N GLY A 14 2.14 -14.54 -8.46
CA GLY A 14 3.20 -15.54 -8.57
C GLY A 14 3.30 -16.21 -9.96
N LEU A 15 2.56 -15.69 -10.94
CA LEU A 15 2.48 -16.25 -12.31
C LEU A 15 3.50 -15.67 -13.27
N TYR A 16 4.10 -14.51 -12.95
CA TYR A 16 5.06 -13.81 -13.80
C TYR A 16 6.36 -13.51 -13.05
N ASN A 17 7.48 -13.91 -13.64
CA ASN A 17 8.82 -13.70 -13.08
C ASN A 17 9.75 -12.89 -14.01
N GLY A 18 9.18 -12.23 -15.01
CA GLY A 18 9.91 -11.37 -15.94
C GLY A 18 10.10 -9.93 -15.43
N ALA A 19 10.75 -9.11 -16.25
CA ALA A 19 10.88 -7.68 -15.99
C ALA A 19 9.53 -6.95 -16.11
N ILE A 20 9.29 -5.98 -15.26
CA ILE A 20 8.10 -5.11 -15.32
C ILE A 20 8.42 -3.91 -16.25
N ASP A 21 8.53 -4.19 -17.53
CA ASP A 21 8.96 -3.24 -18.58
C ASP A 21 7.81 -2.69 -19.44
N GLY A 22 6.64 -3.34 -19.37
CA GLY A 22 5.46 -3.02 -20.19
C GLY A 22 5.50 -3.67 -21.59
N ILE A 23 6.51 -4.48 -21.89
CA ILE A 23 6.60 -5.24 -23.13
C ILE A 23 5.83 -6.55 -22.96
N TRP A 24 4.73 -6.70 -23.71
CA TRP A 24 3.88 -7.89 -23.64
C TRP A 24 4.47 -9.01 -24.52
N GLY A 25 5.34 -9.79 -23.92
CA GLY A 25 6.03 -10.90 -24.59
C GLY A 25 5.48 -12.28 -24.17
N PRO A 26 6.08 -13.38 -24.68
CA PRO A 26 5.60 -14.75 -24.43
C PRO A 26 5.44 -15.11 -22.95
N LYS A 27 6.30 -14.59 -22.08
CA LYS A 27 6.19 -14.81 -20.61
C LYS A 27 4.95 -14.15 -20.01
N SER A 28 4.66 -12.92 -20.44
CA SER A 28 3.46 -12.20 -19.99
C SER A 28 2.20 -12.87 -20.50
N GLN A 29 2.23 -13.32 -21.76
CA GLN A 29 1.13 -14.04 -22.39
C GLN A 29 0.86 -15.37 -21.67
N ALA A 30 1.86 -16.20 -21.44
CA ALA A 30 1.70 -17.48 -20.72
C ALA A 30 1.17 -17.31 -19.29
N ALA A 31 1.63 -16.27 -18.59
CA ALA A 31 1.12 -15.94 -17.27
C ALA A 31 -0.37 -15.53 -17.31
N MET A 32 -0.76 -14.76 -18.31
CA MET A 32 -2.16 -14.34 -18.49
C MET A 32 -3.07 -15.50 -18.89
N GLU A 33 -2.61 -16.40 -19.72
CA GLU A 33 -3.34 -17.63 -20.10
C GLU A 33 -3.67 -18.49 -18.88
N THR A 34 -2.78 -18.52 -17.89
CA THR A 34 -3.05 -19.21 -16.60
C THR A 34 -4.20 -18.57 -15.83
N VAL A 35 -4.34 -17.26 -15.88
CA VAL A 35 -5.49 -16.54 -15.30
C VAL A 35 -6.75 -16.84 -16.10
N TRP A 36 -6.69 -16.73 -17.41
CA TRP A 36 -7.84 -16.98 -18.29
C TRP A 36 -8.41 -18.38 -18.16
N ALA A 37 -7.57 -19.38 -17.99
CA ALA A 37 -8.03 -20.76 -17.81
C ALA A 37 -8.95 -20.95 -16.57
N LYS A 38 -8.99 -19.97 -15.66
CA LYS A 38 -9.87 -19.98 -14.49
C LYS A 38 -11.10 -19.07 -14.63
N TYR A 39 -11.05 -18.10 -15.54
CA TYR A 39 -12.03 -17.04 -15.69
C TYR A 39 -12.39 -16.83 -17.16
N GLU A 40 -12.76 -17.94 -17.87
CA GLU A 40 -12.94 -18.01 -19.32
C GLU A 40 -14.03 -17.06 -19.84
N ASP A 41 -15.02 -16.72 -19.03
CA ASP A 41 -16.14 -15.84 -19.38
C ASP A 41 -15.82 -14.34 -19.23
N LEU A 42 -14.64 -13.99 -18.73
CA LEU A 42 -14.24 -12.61 -18.49
C LEU A 42 -13.24 -12.12 -19.54
N ASP A 43 -13.27 -10.82 -19.82
CA ASP A 43 -12.18 -10.21 -20.57
C ASP A 43 -10.87 -10.20 -19.76
N GLU A 44 -9.75 -9.93 -20.44
CA GLU A 44 -8.39 -10.01 -19.86
C GLU A 44 -8.22 -9.16 -18.59
N GLU A 45 -8.78 -7.94 -18.59
CA GLU A 45 -8.68 -7.03 -17.46
C GLU A 45 -9.58 -7.49 -16.30
N ALA A 46 -10.81 -7.89 -16.59
CA ALA A 46 -11.75 -8.38 -15.60
C ALA A 46 -11.27 -9.69 -14.96
N ALA A 47 -10.75 -10.64 -15.77
CA ALA A 47 -10.21 -11.89 -15.28
C ALA A 47 -9.02 -11.67 -14.33
N LEU A 48 -8.13 -10.74 -14.66
CA LEU A 48 -6.98 -10.41 -13.82
C LEU A 48 -7.39 -9.73 -12.51
N LEU A 49 -8.36 -8.84 -12.56
CA LEU A 49 -8.89 -8.18 -11.36
C LEU A 49 -9.61 -9.18 -10.45
N GLU A 50 -10.39 -10.09 -11.02
CA GLU A 50 -11.06 -11.15 -10.28
C GLU A 50 -10.04 -12.09 -9.60
N ALA A 51 -9.00 -12.51 -10.32
CA ALA A 51 -7.93 -13.32 -9.75
C ALA A 51 -7.23 -12.63 -8.56
N VAL A 52 -7.01 -11.32 -8.66
CA VAL A 52 -6.39 -10.53 -7.58
C VAL A 52 -7.35 -10.33 -6.41
N SER A 53 -8.65 -10.17 -6.64
CA SER A 53 -9.65 -9.95 -5.60
C SER A 53 -9.74 -11.14 -4.63
N HIS A 54 -9.54 -12.35 -5.11
CA HIS A 54 -9.52 -13.57 -4.28
C HIS A 54 -8.36 -13.63 -3.27
N TRP A 55 -7.30 -12.81 -3.45
CA TRP A 55 -6.21 -12.65 -2.47
C TRP A 55 -6.60 -11.74 -1.31
N TYR A 56 -7.66 -10.98 -1.50
CA TYR A 56 -8.25 -10.08 -0.50
C TYR A 56 -9.71 -10.45 -0.33
N PRO A 57 -10.01 -11.65 0.21
CA PRO A 57 -11.40 -12.02 0.45
C PRO A 57 -12.09 -10.94 1.27
N ASP A 58 -13.39 -10.73 1.00
CA ASP A 58 -14.25 -9.78 1.73
C ASP A 58 -14.48 -10.17 3.21
N GLU A 59 -13.62 -11.01 3.77
CA GLU A 59 -13.59 -11.19 5.19
C GLU A 59 -13.39 -9.83 5.85
N ASP A 60 -14.32 -9.44 6.67
CA ASP A 60 -14.19 -8.32 7.60
C ASP A 60 -12.81 -8.42 8.25
N ILE A 61 -11.85 -7.67 7.67
CA ILE A 61 -10.56 -7.49 8.34
C ILE A 61 -10.96 -6.90 9.68
N ASN A 62 -10.86 -7.73 10.72
CA ASN A 62 -11.30 -7.45 12.07
C ASN A 62 -11.17 -5.96 12.37
N VAL A 63 -12.32 -5.29 12.33
CA VAL A 63 -12.39 -3.93 12.88
C VAL A 63 -11.81 -4.06 14.29
N PRO A 64 -10.77 -3.31 14.65
CA PRO A 64 -10.19 -3.42 15.97
C PRO A 64 -11.32 -3.35 17.00
N THR A 65 -11.52 -4.45 17.71
CA THR A 65 -12.55 -4.53 18.77
C THR A 65 -12.07 -3.73 19.98
N LYS A 66 -13.00 -3.38 20.82
CA LYS A 66 -12.73 -2.72 22.11
C LYS A 66 -11.55 -3.40 22.83
N GLY A 67 -10.53 -2.63 23.24
CA GLY A 67 -9.27 -3.11 23.81
C GLY A 67 -8.16 -3.27 22.76
N SER A 68 -8.35 -2.79 21.53
CA SER A 68 -7.28 -2.75 20.53
C SER A 68 -6.36 -1.55 20.78
N TRP A 69 -5.11 -1.64 20.31
CA TRP A 69 -4.13 -0.56 20.37
C TRP A 69 -4.61 0.74 19.69
N TRP A 70 -5.59 0.68 18.78
CA TRP A 70 -6.21 1.85 18.16
C TRP A 70 -6.90 2.77 19.19
N GLU A 71 -7.33 2.25 20.33
CA GLU A 71 -7.93 3.06 21.40
C GLU A 71 -6.91 3.99 22.08
N GLU A 72 -5.62 3.70 21.97
CA GLU A 72 -4.52 4.49 22.48
C GLU A 72 -4.07 5.60 21.52
N ILE A 73 -4.52 5.54 20.25
CA ILE A 73 -4.20 6.53 19.21
C ILE A 73 -5.09 7.77 19.40
N GLN A 74 -4.44 8.90 19.64
CA GLN A 74 -5.13 10.14 19.96
C GLN A 74 -5.53 10.97 18.74
N TYR A 75 -4.70 10.98 17.69
CA TYR A 75 -4.80 11.94 16.60
C TYR A 75 -5.16 11.34 15.26
N PHE A 76 -5.12 10.04 15.13
CA PHE A 76 -5.45 9.35 13.90
C PHE A 76 -6.56 8.33 14.10
N SER A 77 -7.36 8.17 13.07
CA SER A 77 -8.31 7.07 12.96
C SER A 77 -7.81 6.03 11.96
N ARG A 78 -8.24 4.79 12.10
CA ARG A 78 -7.93 3.70 11.17
C ARG A 78 -8.30 4.07 9.73
N SER A 79 -9.41 4.78 9.54
CA SER A 79 -9.94 5.17 8.22
C SER A 79 -8.99 6.06 7.41
N GLU A 80 -8.08 6.80 8.06
CA GLU A 80 -7.10 7.63 7.37
C GLU A 80 -6.02 6.81 6.63
N PHE A 81 -5.82 5.56 7.06
CA PHE A 81 -4.88 4.62 6.44
C PHE A 81 -5.50 3.74 5.36
N LYS A 82 -6.77 3.95 5.04
CA LYS A 82 -7.53 3.15 4.07
C LYS A 82 -6.91 3.18 2.68
N CYS A 83 -6.96 2.05 1.99
CA CYS A 83 -6.60 1.96 0.58
C CYS A 83 -7.51 2.85 -0.29
N THR A 84 -6.91 3.63 -1.18
CA THR A 84 -7.60 4.58 -2.05
C THR A 84 -8.02 4.00 -3.40
N CYS A 85 -8.17 2.67 -3.52
CA CYS A 85 -8.63 2.03 -4.77
C CYS A 85 -10.12 2.24 -5.08
N GLY A 86 -10.90 2.83 -4.16
CA GLY A 86 -12.33 3.08 -4.35
C GLY A 86 -13.17 1.81 -4.41
N GLY A 87 -12.76 0.73 -3.76
CA GLY A 87 -13.48 -0.56 -3.77
C GLY A 87 -13.15 -1.45 -4.97
N ARG A 88 -12.33 -0.97 -5.93
CA ARG A 88 -12.02 -1.71 -7.16
C ARG A 88 -11.11 -2.93 -6.98
N GLY A 89 -10.29 -2.96 -5.94
CA GLY A 89 -9.31 -4.03 -5.71
C GLY A 89 -9.29 -4.56 -4.29
N CYS A 90 -10.03 -3.96 -3.35
CA CYS A 90 -10.21 -4.42 -1.98
C CYS A 90 -11.30 -3.63 -1.27
N ASN A 91 -11.75 -4.09 -0.10
CA ASN A 91 -12.72 -3.41 0.77
C ASN A 91 -12.17 -2.15 1.49
N GLY A 92 -10.91 -1.79 1.24
CA GLY A 92 -10.23 -0.64 1.85
C GLY A 92 -9.07 -1.01 2.77
N PHE A 93 -9.02 -2.21 3.31
CA PHE A 93 -7.95 -2.68 4.18
C PHE A 93 -7.43 -4.04 3.74
N PRO A 94 -6.60 -4.09 2.66
CA PRO A 94 -5.97 -5.35 2.23
C PRO A 94 -4.94 -5.88 3.25
N ALA A 95 -4.52 -5.03 4.15
CA ALA A 95 -3.71 -5.34 5.32
C ALA A 95 -4.06 -4.34 6.43
N GLU A 96 -3.87 -4.71 7.68
CA GLU A 96 -3.99 -3.78 8.81
C GLU A 96 -2.72 -2.91 8.88
N PRO A 97 -2.84 -1.57 9.05
CA PRO A 97 -1.70 -0.72 9.35
C PRO A 97 -0.99 -1.23 10.61
N ARG A 98 0.32 -1.31 10.59
CA ARG A 98 1.06 -1.76 11.76
C ARG A 98 1.02 -0.69 12.86
N GLU A 99 0.83 -1.13 14.11
CA GLU A 99 0.81 -0.27 15.29
C GLU A 99 2.01 0.70 15.31
N ARG A 100 3.22 0.19 15.12
CA ARG A 100 4.46 1.00 15.07
C ARG A 100 4.42 2.10 14.01
N LEU A 101 3.79 1.83 12.86
CA LEU A 101 3.64 2.81 11.79
C LEU A 101 2.80 3.98 12.26
N VAL A 102 1.66 3.67 12.87
CA VAL A 102 0.71 4.68 13.37
C VAL A 102 1.28 5.43 14.58
N CYS A 103 1.95 4.73 15.50
CA CYS A 103 2.64 5.37 16.63
C CYS A 103 3.73 6.36 16.20
N ASN A 104 4.45 6.07 15.10
CA ASN A 104 5.42 7.01 14.54
C ASN A 104 4.75 8.26 13.96
N ALA A 105 3.59 8.11 13.30
CA ALA A 105 2.79 9.25 12.86
C ALA A 105 2.31 10.11 14.04
N GLU A 106 1.84 9.47 15.10
CA GLU A 106 1.45 10.12 16.38
C GLU A 106 2.63 10.91 16.97
N ALA A 107 3.80 10.27 17.04
CA ALA A 107 5.00 10.89 17.58
C ALA A 107 5.41 12.13 16.76
N ALA A 108 5.40 12.04 15.44
CA ALA A 108 5.70 13.17 14.57
C ALA A 108 4.68 14.31 14.74
N ARG A 109 3.38 14.00 14.76
CA ARG A 109 2.34 14.99 15.00
C ARG A 109 2.49 15.70 16.35
N LYS A 110 2.79 14.95 17.40
CA LYS A 110 3.05 15.50 18.73
C LYS A 110 4.31 16.38 18.74
N HIS A 111 5.39 15.91 18.15
CA HIS A 111 6.65 16.64 18.11
C HIS A 111 6.53 18.01 17.42
N PHE A 112 5.89 18.04 16.26
CA PHE A 112 5.73 19.30 15.51
C PHE A 112 4.54 20.14 15.96
N GLY A 113 3.65 19.61 16.81
CA GLY A 113 2.48 20.34 17.33
C GLY A 113 1.49 20.76 16.23
N ARG A 114 1.44 20.04 15.10
CA ARG A 114 0.67 20.38 13.91
C ARG A 114 -0.11 19.19 13.38
N PRO A 115 -1.26 19.41 12.72
CA PRO A 115 -1.97 18.34 12.02
C PRO A 115 -1.07 17.63 11.01
N ALA A 116 -1.19 16.31 10.92
CA ALA A 116 -0.53 15.52 9.90
C ALA A 116 -1.56 14.94 8.93
N ILE A 117 -1.17 14.74 7.69
CA ILE A 117 -2.01 14.24 6.59
C ILE A 117 -1.41 12.92 6.11
N ILE A 118 -2.20 11.86 6.14
CA ILE A 118 -1.84 10.58 5.52
C ILE A 118 -2.36 10.60 4.09
N SER A 119 -1.45 10.74 3.12
CA SER A 119 -1.81 10.75 1.70
C SER A 119 -1.94 9.34 1.12
N SER A 120 -1.24 8.36 1.71
CA SER A 120 -1.34 6.95 1.35
C SER A 120 -1.03 6.09 2.57
N GLY A 121 -1.97 5.28 2.98
CA GLY A 121 -1.82 4.25 4.00
C GLY A 121 -1.58 2.88 3.35
N VAL A 122 -2.42 1.89 3.69
CA VAL A 122 -2.36 0.57 3.06
C VAL A 122 -2.76 0.63 1.59
N ARG A 123 -2.21 -0.26 0.78
CA ARG A 123 -2.52 -0.37 -0.64
C ARG A 123 -2.79 -1.81 -1.05
N CYS A 124 -3.86 -2.06 -1.79
CA CYS A 124 -4.04 -3.31 -2.49
C CYS A 124 -3.13 -3.36 -3.74
N GLN A 125 -2.95 -4.55 -4.29
CA GLN A 125 -2.11 -4.74 -5.46
C GLN A 125 -2.58 -3.92 -6.66
N LEU A 126 -3.90 -3.82 -6.88
CA LEU A 126 -4.45 -3.00 -7.95
C LEU A 126 -4.02 -1.53 -7.79
N ARG A 127 -4.24 -0.95 -6.61
CA ARG A 127 -3.84 0.45 -6.37
C ARG A 127 -2.33 0.63 -6.48
N ASN A 128 -1.56 -0.34 -6.00
CA ASN A 128 -0.10 -0.30 -6.11
C ASN A 128 0.36 -0.31 -7.57
N SER A 129 -0.25 -1.12 -8.44
CA SER A 129 0.10 -1.19 -9.87
C SER A 129 -0.22 0.09 -10.66
N GLU A 130 -1.17 0.91 -10.18
CA GLU A 130 -1.55 2.18 -10.80
C GLU A 130 -0.55 3.31 -10.53
N LEU A 131 0.31 3.16 -9.53
CA LEU A 131 1.22 4.23 -9.11
C LEU A 131 2.56 4.15 -9.85
N PRO A 132 3.01 5.27 -10.46
CA PRO A 132 4.33 5.32 -11.09
C PRO A 132 5.43 4.98 -10.07
N GLY A 133 6.39 4.16 -10.50
CA GLY A 133 7.54 3.79 -9.65
C GLY A 133 7.25 2.78 -8.53
N SER A 134 6.00 2.30 -8.39
CA SER A 134 5.69 1.26 -7.41
C SER A 134 6.39 -0.06 -7.72
N THR A 135 6.72 -0.80 -6.68
CA THR A 135 7.32 -2.14 -6.77
C THR A 135 6.33 -3.22 -6.37
N GLY A 136 6.51 -4.45 -6.86
CA GLY A 136 5.67 -5.60 -6.47
C GLY A 136 5.75 -5.96 -4.98
N ASN A 137 6.78 -5.46 -4.26
CA ASN A 137 7.04 -5.73 -2.85
C ASN A 137 6.84 -4.50 -1.95
N SER A 138 5.99 -3.57 -2.35
CA SER A 138 5.74 -2.33 -1.59
C SER A 138 5.30 -2.61 -0.15
N LEU A 139 5.92 -1.94 0.82
CA LEU A 139 5.57 -2.05 2.24
C LEU A 139 4.15 -1.59 2.55
N HIS A 140 3.56 -0.72 1.74
CA HIS A 140 2.15 -0.34 1.85
C HIS A 140 1.20 -1.53 1.73
N MET A 141 1.53 -2.55 0.93
CA MET A 141 0.69 -3.73 0.76
C MET A 141 0.66 -4.65 1.99
N THR A 142 1.59 -4.47 2.90
CA THR A 142 1.69 -5.24 4.14
C THR A 142 1.41 -4.41 5.39
N GLY A 143 0.85 -3.21 5.22
CA GLY A 143 0.54 -2.29 6.31
C GLY A 143 1.77 -1.69 7.00
N ARG A 144 2.94 -1.76 6.37
CA ARG A 144 4.22 -1.34 6.96
C ARG A 144 4.75 -0.02 6.43
N ALA A 145 4.03 0.64 5.53
CA ALA A 145 4.42 1.96 5.05
C ALA A 145 3.24 2.90 4.96
N MET A 146 3.55 4.18 5.04
CA MET A 146 2.64 5.28 4.73
C MET A 146 3.39 6.43 4.08
N ASP A 147 2.63 7.26 3.36
CA ASP A 147 3.08 8.54 2.85
C ASP A 147 2.37 9.64 3.64
N MET A 148 3.12 10.54 4.27
CA MET A 148 2.56 11.58 5.13
C MET A 148 3.19 12.95 4.92
N ALA A 149 2.45 13.99 5.29
CA ALA A 149 2.95 15.36 5.35
C ALA A 149 2.47 16.05 6.64
N ILE A 150 3.23 17.03 7.09
CA ILE A 150 2.82 17.96 8.14
C ILE A 150 2.87 19.37 7.56
N PRO A 151 1.72 20.04 7.34
CA PRO A 151 1.70 21.36 6.76
C PRO A 151 2.58 22.37 7.51
N GLY A 152 3.46 23.04 6.77
CA GLY A 152 4.45 23.97 7.34
C GLY A 152 5.71 23.34 7.92
N VAL A 153 5.89 22.01 7.72
CA VAL A 153 7.14 21.30 7.98
C VAL A 153 7.67 20.80 6.63
N SER A 154 8.94 21.05 6.32
CA SER A 154 9.52 20.55 5.06
C SER A 154 9.65 19.03 5.09
N ALA A 155 9.57 18.37 3.93
CA ALA A 155 9.75 16.93 3.83
C ALA A 155 11.10 16.48 4.40
N GLU A 156 12.18 17.27 4.19
CA GLU A 156 13.49 16.95 4.74
C GLU A 156 13.53 17.02 6.28
N THR A 157 12.88 18.01 6.88
CA THR A 157 12.78 18.14 8.34
C THR A 157 11.98 16.98 8.94
N LEU A 158 10.86 16.64 8.30
CA LEU A 158 10.02 15.52 8.73
C LEU A 158 10.74 14.17 8.58
N LYS A 159 11.41 13.96 7.44
CA LYS A 159 12.22 12.77 7.19
C LYS A 159 13.30 12.58 8.26
N ASN A 160 14.06 13.63 8.57
CA ASN A 160 15.14 13.55 9.55
C ASN A 160 14.61 13.16 10.93
N TYR A 161 13.50 13.74 11.37
CA TYR A 161 12.86 13.35 12.61
C TYR A 161 12.41 11.89 12.59
N LEU A 162 11.76 11.44 11.52
CA LEU A 162 11.24 10.07 11.41
C LEU A 162 12.37 9.03 11.39
N MET A 163 13.50 9.33 10.74
CA MET A 163 14.66 8.43 10.68
C MET A 163 15.30 8.19 12.04
N ASP A 164 15.14 9.10 12.99
CA ASP A 164 15.66 8.95 14.37
C ASP A 164 14.78 8.01 15.21
N LEU A 165 13.59 7.61 14.71
CA LEU A 165 12.69 6.71 15.43
C LEU A 165 13.14 5.24 15.28
N PRO A 166 13.25 4.46 16.36
CA PRO A 166 13.88 3.13 16.36
C PRO A 166 13.22 2.09 15.43
N SER A 167 11.95 2.25 15.15
CA SER A 167 11.18 1.30 14.33
C SER A 167 11.18 1.62 12.84
N VAL A 168 11.72 2.78 12.43
CA VAL A 168 11.76 3.19 11.03
C VAL A 168 12.86 2.45 10.31
N HIS A 169 12.50 1.81 9.20
CA HIS A 169 13.39 1.03 8.36
C HIS A 169 13.83 1.80 7.11
N GLU A 170 12.90 2.54 6.53
CA GLU A 170 13.16 3.40 5.37
C GLU A 170 12.35 4.69 5.48
N CYS A 171 12.94 5.78 5.04
CA CYS A 171 12.27 7.07 5.01
C CYS A 171 12.91 7.96 3.94
N TYR A 172 12.10 8.49 3.02
CA TYR A 172 12.57 9.39 1.96
C TYR A 172 11.50 10.39 1.56
N ALA A 173 11.93 11.57 1.11
CA ALA A 173 11.04 12.56 0.56
C ALA A 173 10.51 12.10 -0.81
N ILE A 174 9.18 12.13 -1.00
CA ILE A 174 8.52 11.84 -2.29
C ILE A 174 8.60 13.08 -3.18
N ASP A 175 8.30 14.23 -2.59
CA ASP A 175 8.40 15.54 -3.16
C ASP A 175 8.77 16.54 -2.05
N GLY A 176 8.66 17.83 -2.29
CA GLY A 176 8.98 18.85 -1.28
C GLY A 176 8.09 18.85 -0.03
N SER A 177 6.99 18.09 -0.03
CA SER A 177 5.95 18.14 1.00
C SER A 177 5.69 16.81 1.69
N TYR A 178 5.74 15.69 0.96
CA TYR A 178 5.40 14.36 1.46
C TYR A 178 6.64 13.50 1.70
N VAL A 179 6.54 12.67 2.72
CA VAL A 179 7.57 11.70 3.10
C VAL A 179 6.98 10.31 3.10
N HIS A 180 7.65 9.39 2.43
CA HIS A 180 7.44 7.97 2.61
C HIS A 180 8.12 7.51 3.89
N MET A 181 7.43 6.74 4.72
CA MET A 181 7.99 6.08 5.90
C MET A 181 7.58 4.62 5.91
N GLY A 182 8.56 3.74 6.06
CA GLY A 182 8.38 2.31 6.24
C GLY A 182 8.96 1.81 7.56
N VAL A 183 8.28 0.85 8.20
CA VAL A 183 8.71 0.25 9.46
C VAL A 183 9.19 -1.19 9.28
N GLN A 184 10.04 -1.66 10.20
CA GLN A 184 10.55 -3.03 10.22
C GLN A 184 9.42 -4.05 10.38
N LYS A 185 9.70 -5.29 9.95
CA LYS A 185 8.72 -6.39 10.03
C LYS A 185 8.43 -6.80 11.48
N TYR A 186 9.41 -6.65 12.38
CA TYR A 186 9.35 -7.03 13.79
C TYR A 186 9.83 -5.91 14.70
#